data_14f575189ae1e354421f78163d89fc79
#
_entry.id   14f575189ae1e354421f78163d89fc79
#
_cell.length_a   1.000
_cell.length_b   1.000
_cell.length_c   1.000
_cell.angle_alpha   90.00
_cell.angle_beta   90.00
_cell.angle_gamma   90.00
#
_symmetry.space_group_name_H-M   'P 1'
#
loop_
_entity.id
_entity.type
_entity.pdbx_description
1 polymer ?
#
loop_
_entity_poly.entity_id
_entity_poly.type
_entity_poly.pdbx_seq_one_letter_code
_entity_poly.pdbx_strand_id
1 'polypeptide(L)'
;TPHFASMDATIPPSDTAQLIYIGQSLMKVVKSLNALKSSDKYSGLDVKYMVVIEGMASNIRYDKNDELSYNRALAVYYLWKRNNIDFENSDCEVQISGSGTRGIRPYNTAFYEAVKKGEADAAEYYNIHEEEKNQCIIIQIIPKISNVEK
;
A
#
# COMPACT_ATOMS: atom_id res chain seq x y z
N THR A 1 1.03 -9.20 -4.92
CA THR A 1 -0.27 -8.55 -4.67
C THR A 1 -1.28 -9.60 -4.28
N PRO A 2 -2.03 -9.44 -3.19
CA PRO A 2 -3.09 -10.38 -2.81
C PRO A 2 -4.19 -10.42 -3.88
N HIS A 3 -4.72 -11.61 -4.11
CA HIS A 3 -5.78 -11.86 -5.09
C HIS A 3 -7.16 -11.75 -4.42
N PHE A 4 -7.55 -10.56 -4.02
CA PHE A 4 -8.87 -10.36 -3.42
C PHE A 4 -10.00 -10.74 -4.37
N ALA A 5 -11.03 -11.40 -3.84
CA ALA A 5 -12.24 -11.59 -4.59
C ALA A 5 -12.96 -10.25 -4.86
N SER A 6 -13.84 -10.24 -5.86
CA SER A 6 -14.62 -9.05 -6.16
C SER A 6 -15.46 -8.63 -4.95
N MET A 7 -15.45 -7.34 -4.63
CA MET A 7 -16.19 -6.76 -3.49
C MET A 7 -15.84 -7.35 -2.11
N ASP A 8 -14.68 -8.01 -1.99
CA ASP A 8 -14.23 -8.65 -0.75
C ASP A 8 -12.87 -8.10 -0.31
N ALA A 9 -12.68 -7.98 0.99
CA ALA A 9 -11.42 -7.58 1.63
C ALA A 9 -10.76 -8.74 2.39
N THR A 10 -11.28 -9.95 2.27
CA THR A 10 -10.71 -11.14 2.91
C THR A 10 -9.45 -11.58 2.15
N ILE A 11 -8.34 -11.71 2.88
CA ILE A 11 -7.09 -12.23 2.30
C ILE A 11 -7.27 -13.71 2.01
N PRO A 12 -7.08 -14.14 0.74
CA PRO A 12 -7.14 -15.56 0.40
C PRO A 12 -6.08 -16.34 1.17
N PRO A 13 -6.40 -17.57 1.63
CA PRO A 13 -5.43 -18.42 2.32
C PRO A 13 -4.16 -18.67 1.51
N SER A 14 -4.25 -18.74 0.18
CA SER A 14 -3.11 -18.88 -0.72
C SER A 14 -2.09 -17.74 -0.64
N ASP A 15 -2.53 -16.54 -0.28
CA ASP A 15 -1.68 -15.34 -0.28
C ASP A 15 -1.11 -15.02 1.11
N THR A 16 -1.61 -15.69 2.14
CA THR A 16 -1.27 -15.42 3.54
C THR A 16 0.24 -15.57 3.80
N ALA A 17 0.84 -16.68 3.38
CA ALA A 17 2.26 -16.94 3.60
C ALA A 17 3.16 -15.90 2.92
N GLN A 18 2.83 -15.51 1.70
CA GLN A 18 3.56 -14.49 0.97
C GLN A 18 3.47 -13.12 1.64
N LEU A 19 2.29 -12.74 2.11
CA LEU A 19 2.11 -11.46 2.81
C LEU A 19 2.85 -11.41 4.15
N ILE A 20 2.90 -12.51 4.88
CA ILE A 20 3.71 -12.62 6.10
C ILE A 20 5.19 -12.46 5.77
N TYR A 21 5.67 -13.15 4.74
CA TYR A 21 7.06 -13.01 4.30
C TYR A 21 7.42 -11.58 3.91
N ILE A 22 6.53 -10.89 3.19
CA ILE A 22 6.70 -9.48 2.84
C ILE A 22 6.80 -8.62 4.10
N GLY A 23 5.90 -8.80 5.06
CA GLY A 23 5.92 -8.06 6.33
C GLY A 23 7.21 -8.28 7.11
N GLN A 24 7.69 -9.52 7.19
CA GLN A 24 8.96 -9.85 7.85
C GLN A 24 10.16 -9.22 7.14
N SER A 25 10.14 -9.19 5.81
CA SER A 25 11.20 -8.57 5.00
C SER A 25 11.22 -7.06 5.19
N LEU A 26 10.06 -6.41 5.21
CA LEU A 26 9.93 -4.99 5.49
C LEU A 26 10.39 -4.64 6.92
N MET A 27 10.11 -5.50 7.90
CA MET A 27 10.58 -5.31 9.26
C MET A 27 12.11 -5.32 9.34
N LYS A 28 12.79 -6.18 8.58
CA LYS A 28 14.26 -6.15 8.49
C LYS A 28 14.76 -4.84 7.91
N VAL A 29 14.10 -4.32 6.87
CA VAL A 29 14.43 -3.01 6.29
C VAL A 29 14.25 -1.89 7.31
N VAL A 30 13.13 -1.86 8.02
CA VAL A 30 12.85 -0.85 9.06
C VAL A 30 13.92 -0.88 10.16
N LYS A 31 14.30 -2.08 10.63
CA LYS A 31 15.37 -2.22 11.63
C LYS A 31 16.72 -1.72 11.12
N SER A 32 17.06 -1.99 9.88
CA SER A 32 18.28 -1.48 9.25
C SER A 32 18.26 0.04 9.11
N LEU A 33 17.13 0.63 8.71
CA LEU A 33 16.96 2.08 8.61
C LEU A 33 17.05 2.74 9.99
N ASN A 34 16.47 2.16 11.02
CA ASN A 34 16.57 2.66 12.40
C ASN A 34 18.02 2.62 12.92
N ALA A 35 18.79 1.60 12.56
CA ALA A 35 20.21 1.53 12.89
C ALA A 35 21.01 2.67 12.23
N LEU A 36 20.68 3.05 10.99
CA LEU A 36 21.33 4.17 10.30
C LEU A 36 21.05 5.52 10.94
N LYS A 37 19.93 5.71 11.64
CA LYS A 37 19.60 6.96 12.35
C LYS A 37 20.66 7.34 13.40
N SER A 38 21.32 6.35 13.98
CA SER A 38 22.36 6.52 14.99
C SER A 38 23.73 6.91 14.41
N SER A 39 23.86 6.99 13.08
CA SER A 39 25.12 7.37 12.45
C SER A 39 25.34 8.89 12.50
N ASP A 40 26.60 9.33 12.57
CA ASP A 40 26.98 10.74 12.61
C ASP A 40 26.44 11.55 11.42
N LYS A 41 26.25 10.89 10.27
CA LYS A 41 25.71 11.50 9.06
C LYS A 41 24.31 12.11 9.27
N TYR A 42 23.51 11.54 10.17
CA TYR A 42 22.14 11.97 10.45
C TYR A 42 22.01 12.67 11.80
N SER A 43 23.13 12.97 12.47
CA SER A 43 23.11 13.71 13.73
C SER A 43 22.48 15.10 13.52
N GLY A 44 21.59 15.51 14.41
CA GLY A 44 20.86 16.77 14.32
C GLY A 44 19.58 16.73 13.49
N LEU A 45 19.22 15.59 12.92
CA LEU A 45 17.94 15.34 12.27
C LEU A 45 17.08 14.40 13.11
N ASP A 46 15.82 14.76 13.28
CA ASP A 46 14.82 13.82 13.80
C ASP A 46 14.24 13.05 12.60
N VAL A 47 14.70 11.81 12.43
CA VAL A 47 14.26 10.93 11.34
C VAL A 47 13.37 9.85 11.92
N LYS A 48 12.12 9.81 11.47
CA LYS A 48 11.19 8.72 11.74
C LYS A 48 10.81 8.06 10.42
N TYR A 49 10.55 6.77 10.47
CA TYR A 49 10.03 6.05 9.32
C TYR A 49 8.56 5.74 9.52
N MET A 50 7.84 5.70 8.43
CA MET A 50 6.43 5.36 8.38
C MET A 50 6.20 4.30 7.31
N VAL A 51 5.56 3.20 7.68
CA VAL A 51 5.02 2.23 6.72
C VAL A 51 3.63 2.66 6.33
N VAL A 52 3.41 2.89 5.05
CA VAL A 52 2.09 3.18 4.49
C VAL A 52 1.57 1.93 3.80
N ILE A 53 0.41 1.49 4.20
CA ILE A 53 -0.33 0.37 3.57
C ILE A 53 -1.52 0.98 2.87
N GLU A 54 -1.47 1.03 1.54
CA GLU A 54 -2.53 1.60 0.71
C GLU A 54 -3.26 0.50 -0.05
N GLY A 55 -4.56 0.40 0.19
CA GLY A 55 -5.42 -0.47 -0.59
C GLY A 55 -5.99 0.26 -1.81
N MET A 56 -6.15 -0.48 -2.90
CA MET A 56 -6.74 -0.01 -4.14
C MET A 56 -7.89 -0.92 -4.56
N ALA A 57 -8.88 -0.33 -5.21
CA ALA A 57 -9.99 -1.05 -5.85
C ALA A 57 -9.91 -0.88 -7.36
N SER A 58 -10.41 -1.88 -8.08
CA SER A 58 -10.61 -1.78 -9.53
C SER A 58 -11.69 -0.75 -9.85
N ASN A 59 -11.63 -0.17 -11.05
CA ASN A 59 -12.65 0.77 -11.54
C ASN A 59 -13.93 0.03 -12.03
N ILE A 60 -14.30 -1.01 -11.32
CA ILE A 60 -15.59 -1.67 -11.48
C ILE A 60 -16.59 -0.91 -10.62
N ARG A 61 -17.74 -0.59 -11.19
CA ARG A 61 -18.77 0.21 -10.50
C ARG A 61 -19.24 -0.48 -9.22
N TYR A 62 -18.84 0.09 -8.10
CA TYR A 62 -19.23 -0.30 -6.76
C TYR A 62 -19.18 0.93 -5.85
N ASP A 63 -20.28 1.25 -5.23
CA ASP A 63 -20.44 2.48 -4.44
C ASP A 63 -19.59 2.52 -3.17
N LYS A 64 -19.09 1.35 -2.72
CA LYS A 64 -18.23 1.20 -1.53
C LYS A 64 -16.75 0.96 -1.85
N ASN A 65 -16.28 1.35 -3.01
CA ASN A 65 -14.88 1.15 -3.38
C ASN A 65 -13.89 1.82 -2.42
N ASP A 66 -14.26 2.94 -1.84
CA ASP A 66 -13.42 3.64 -0.86
C ASP A 66 -13.27 2.81 0.43
N GLU A 67 -14.37 2.35 1.00
CA GLU A 67 -14.35 1.45 2.16
C GLU A 67 -13.64 0.13 1.86
N LEU A 68 -13.91 -0.46 0.70
CA LEU A 68 -13.32 -1.72 0.29
C LEU A 68 -11.80 -1.63 0.21
N SER A 69 -11.28 -0.59 -0.42
CA SER A 69 -9.85 -0.38 -0.55
C SER A 69 -9.16 -0.19 0.82
N TYR A 70 -9.77 0.57 1.70
CA TYR A 70 -9.29 0.74 3.07
C TYR A 70 -9.31 -0.59 3.84
N ASN A 71 -10.40 -1.34 3.77
CA ASN A 71 -10.54 -2.61 4.46
C ASN A 71 -9.53 -3.67 3.97
N ARG A 72 -9.16 -3.64 2.71
CA ARG A 72 -8.09 -4.48 2.15
C ARG A 72 -6.72 -4.15 2.79
N ALA A 73 -6.39 -2.88 2.90
CA ALA A 73 -5.16 -2.47 3.59
C ALA A 73 -5.19 -2.85 5.07
N LEU A 74 -6.33 -2.65 5.73
CA LEU A 74 -6.53 -3.00 7.13
C LEU A 74 -6.39 -4.52 7.38
N ALA A 75 -6.88 -5.34 6.45
CA ALA A 75 -6.73 -6.79 6.54
C ALA A 75 -5.26 -7.23 6.53
N VAL A 76 -4.42 -6.59 5.72
CA VAL A 76 -2.97 -6.84 5.70
C VAL A 76 -2.32 -6.43 7.03
N TYR A 77 -2.67 -5.23 7.52
CA TYR A 77 -2.17 -4.75 8.82
C TYR A 77 -2.50 -5.74 9.96
N TYR A 78 -3.74 -6.20 10.06
CA TYR A 78 -4.12 -7.17 11.09
C TYR A 78 -3.50 -8.55 10.90
N LEU A 79 -3.30 -8.99 9.65
CA LEU A 79 -2.55 -10.22 9.40
C LEU A 79 -1.14 -10.13 9.97
N TRP A 80 -0.46 -9.01 9.75
CA TRP A 80 0.88 -8.80 10.29
C TRP A 80 0.89 -8.75 11.81
N LYS A 81 -0.02 -8.01 12.42
CA LYS A 81 -0.14 -7.93 13.89
C LYS A 81 -0.32 -9.31 14.52
N ARG A 82 -1.20 -10.14 13.95
CA ARG A 82 -1.44 -11.52 14.45
C ARG A 82 -0.21 -12.42 14.30
N ASN A 83 0.72 -12.08 13.43
CA ASN A 83 1.95 -12.84 13.19
C ASN A 83 3.19 -12.16 13.78
N ASN A 84 3.00 -11.33 14.81
CA ASN A 84 4.08 -10.63 15.52
C ASN A 84 4.94 -9.71 14.63
N ILE A 85 4.38 -9.21 13.55
CA ILE A 85 5.00 -8.18 12.72
C ILE A 85 4.39 -6.85 13.15
N ASP A 86 5.06 -6.16 14.07
CA ASP A 86 4.59 -4.94 14.71
C ASP A 86 5.57 -3.80 14.48
N PHE A 87 5.29 -2.98 13.46
CA PHE A 87 6.11 -1.84 13.08
C PHE A 87 6.10 -0.74 14.16
N GLU A 88 4.98 -0.52 14.83
CA GLU A 88 4.85 0.51 15.85
C GLU A 88 5.76 0.24 17.04
N ASN A 89 5.93 -1.01 17.45
CA ASN A 89 6.89 -1.43 18.46
C ASN A 89 8.36 -1.42 17.97
N SER A 90 8.58 -1.13 16.70
CA SER A 90 9.92 -1.05 16.10
C SER A 90 10.30 0.39 15.74
N ASP A 91 9.77 1.37 16.44
CA ASP A 91 10.00 2.80 16.21
C ASP A 91 9.68 3.20 14.75
N CYS A 92 8.55 2.77 14.27
CA CYS A 92 8.06 3.03 12.93
C CYS A 92 6.56 3.32 12.98
N GLU A 93 6.13 4.46 12.46
CA GLU A 93 4.72 4.77 12.35
C GLU A 93 4.04 3.90 11.30
N VAL A 94 2.76 3.66 11.44
CA VAL A 94 1.94 2.95 10.44
C VAL A 94 0.78 3.84 10.00
N GLN A 95 0.61 3.96 8.71
CA GLN A 95 -0.56 4.60 8.11
C GLN A 95 -1.29 3.60 7.22
N ILE A 96 -2.59 3.53 7.39
CA ILE A 96 -3.48 2.70 6.57
C ILE A 96 -4.34 3.65 5.74
N SER A 97 -4.38 3.44 4.44
CA SER A 97 -5.19 4.25 3.55
C SER A 97 -5.92 3.40 2.50
N GLY A 98 -7.01 3.95 2.00
CA GLY A 98 -7.76 3.40 0.89
C GLY A 98 -7.96 4.46 -0.17
N SER A 99 -7.49 4.20 -1.39
CA SER A 99 -7.59 5.13 -2.51
C SER A 99 -8.85 4.91 -3.36
N GLY A 100 -9.64 3.88 -3.05
CA GLY A 100 -10.76 3.52 -3.89
C GLY A 100 -10.28 3.26 -5.33
N THR A 101 -10.89 3.95 -6.27
CA THR A 101 -10.51 3.89 -7.69
C THR A 101 -9.57 5.04 -8.12
N ARG A 102 -9.12 5.88 -7.18
CA ARG A 102 -8.38 7.12 -7.46
C ARG A 102 -6.87 7.00 -7.28
N GLY A 103 -6.37 5.94 -6.66
CA GLY A 103 -4.96 5.77 -6.35
C GLY A 103 -4.06 5.61 -7.58
N ILE A 104 -2.82 5.20 -7.34
CA ILE A 104 -1.86 4.86 -8.40
C ILE A 104 -2.47 3.74 -9.25
N ARG A 105 -2.42 3.90 -10.58
CA ARG A 105 -2.95 2.93 -11.54
C ARG A 105 -1.81 2.23 -12.29
N PRO A 106 -1.19 1.18 -11.71
CA PRO A 106 -0.07 0.51 -12.36
C PRO A 106 -0.48 -0.32 -13.59
N TYR A 107 -1.78 -0.62 -13.71
CA TYR A 107 -2.34 -1.43 -14.80
C TYR A 107 -3.41 -0.63 -15.56
N ASN A 108 -3.74 -1.10 -16.76
CA ASN A 108 -4.73 -0.46 -17.63
C ASN A 108 -4.39 1.01 -17.98
N THR A 109 -3.09 1.31 -18.06
CA THR A 109 -2.58 2.68 -18.21
C THR A 109 -3.09 3.37 -19.47
N ALA A 110 -3.20 2.66 -20.58
CA ALA A 110 -3.71 3.21 -21.84
C ALA A 110 -5.14 3.74 -21.69
N PHE A 111 -6.00 2.99 -21.00
CA PHE A 111 -7.37 3.41 -20.68
C PHE A 111 -7.40 4.70 -19.85
N TYR A 112 -6.64 4.74 -18.74
CA TYR A 112 -6.62 5.92 -17.87
C TYR A 112 -6.03 7.15 -18.54
N GLU A 113 -5.02 6.99 -19.38
CA GLU A 113 -4.47 8.10 -20.18
C GLU A 113 -5.48 8.62 -21.21
N ALA A 114 -6.22 7.73 -21.88
CA ALA A 114 -7.27 8.12 -22.80
C ALA A 114 -8.41 8.88 -22.11
N VAL A 115 -8.85 8.38 -20.94
CA VAL A 115 -9.87 9.08 -20.12
C VAL A 115 -9.37 10.46 -19.71
N LYS A 116 -8.12 10.58 -19.27
CA LYS A 116 -7.52 11.84 -18.84
C LYS A 116 -7.42 12.87 -19.98
N LYS A 117 -7.18 12.41 -21.20
CA LYS A 117 -7.16 13.25 -22.39
C LYS A 117 -8.55 13.61 -22.91
N GLY A 118 -9.62 12.97 -22.40
CA GLY A 118 -10.97 13.14 -22.88
C GLY A 118 -11.22 12.55 -24.26
N GLU A 119 -10.49 11.48 -24.62
CA GLU A 119 -10.66 10.79 -25.88
C GLU A 119 -12.06 10.12 -25.94
N ALA A 120 -12.79 10.33 -27.03
CA ALA A 120 -14.16 9.82 -27.19
C ALA A 120 -14.22 8.28 -27.15
N ASP A 121 -13.16 7.63 -27.65
CA ASP A 121 -13.05 6.17 -27.77
C ASP A 121 -12.18 5.56 -26.65
N ALA A 122 -12.11 6.21 -25.48
CA ALA A 122 -11.34 5.71 -24.35
C ALA A 122 -11.70 4.26 -23.95
N ALA A 123 -12.98 3.85 -24.17
CA ALA A 123 -13.42 2.50 -23.91
C ALA A 123 -12.71 1.42 -24.75
N GLU A 124 -12.17 1.78 -25.91
CA GLU A 124 -11.40 0.85 -26.74
C GLU A 124 -10.11 0.37 -26.07
N TYR A 125 -9.59 1.16 -25.15
CA TYR A 125 -8.39 0.84 -24.38
C TYR A 125 -8.68 0.10 -23.07
N TYR A 126 -9.95 -0.12 -22.75
CA TYR A 126 -10.33 -0.80 -21.50
C TYR A 126 -10.07 -2.29 -21.58
N ASN A 127 -9.31 -2.80 -20.62
CA ASN A 127 -9.05 -4.22 -20.46
C ASN A 127 -9.44 -4.65 -19.05
N ILE A 128 -10.47 -5.49 -18.93
CA ILE A 128 -11.00 -5.98 -17.64
C ILE A 128 -9.93 -6.74 -16.84
N HIS A 129 -9.10 -7.54 -17.48
CA HIS A 129 -8.08 -8.33 -16.80
C HIS A 129 -6.95 -7.46 -16.24
N GLU A 130 -6.59 -6.38 -16.96
CA GLU A 130 -5.65 -5.40 -16.43
C GLU A 130 -6.28 -4.60 -15.29
N GLU A 131 -7.56 -4.27 -15.37
CA GLU A 131 -8.27 -3.56 -14.31
C GLU A 131 -8.38 -4.37 -13.02
N GLU A 132 -8.61 -5.68 -13.11
CA GLU A 132 -8.62 -6.57 -11.95
C GLU A 132 -7.30 -6.54 -11.18
N LYS A 133 -6.17 -6.35 -11.85
CA LYS A 133 -4.85 -6.21 -11.21
C LYS A 133 -4.73 -4.94 -10.35
N ASN A 134 -5.58 -3.94 -10.56
CA ASN A 134 -5.65 -2.76 -9.72
C ASN A 134 -6.28 -3.03 -8.35
N GLN A 135 -6.86 -4.20 -8.13
CA GLN A 135 -7.26 -4.67 -6.80
C GLN A 135 -6.03 -5.06 -5.99
N CYS A 136 -5.20 -4.11 -5.65
CA CYS A 136 -3.89 -4.37 -5.07
C CYS A 136 -3.66 -3.62 -3.75
N ILE A 137 -2.60 -4.02 -3.09
CA ILE A 137 -2.04 -3.33 -1.93
C ILE A 137 -0.68 -2.76 -2.34
N ILE A 138 -0.48 -1.49 -2.07
CA ILE A 138 0.81 -0.82 -2.23
C ILE A 138 1.36 -0.54 -0.84
N ILE A 139 2.60 -0.91 -0.63
CA ILE A 139 3.28 -0.71 0.65
C ILE A 139 4.51 0.16 0.40
N GLN A 140 4.65 1.22 1.18
CA GLN A 140 5.74 2.16 1.08
C GLN A 140 6.37 2.39 2.46
N ILE A 141 7.68 2.55 2.50
CA ILE A 141 8.40 3.07 3.67
C ILE A 141 8.79 4.51 3.35
N ILE A 142 8.31 5.43 4.16
CA ILE A 142 8.50 6.87 3.94
C ILE A 142 9.28 7.44 5.12
N PRO A 143 10.41 8.15 4.89
CA PRO A 143 11.08 8.90 5.93
C PRO A 143 10.31 10.19 6.23
N LYS A 144 10.14 10.48 7.52
CA LYS A 144 9.67 11.77 8.04
C LYS A 144 10.87 12.46 8.69
N ILE A 145 11.31 13.54 8.13
CA ILE A 145 12.48 14.28 8.59
C ILE A 145 12.01 15.62 9.12
N SER A 146 12.36 15.92 10.37
CA SER A 146 12.21 17.25 10.94
C SER A 146 13.56 17.79 11.40
N ASN A 147 13.77 19.07 11.23
CA ASN A 147 14.90 19.75 11.84
C ASN A 147 14.64 19.86 13.33
N VAL A 148 15.59 19.42 14.13
CA VAL A 148 15.56 19.70 15.56
C VAL A 148 15.90 21.19 15.70
N GLU A 149 14.93 22.00 16.07
CA GLU A 149 15.20 23.39 16.45
C GLU A 149 16.14 23.37 17.67
N LYS A 150 17.25 24.06 17.48
CA LYS A 150 18.24 24.19 18.55
C LYS A 150 17.81 25.25 19.57
#